data_6c3effe9b700990d4671e013278a1213
#
_entry.id   6c3effe9b700990d4671e013278a1213
#
_cell.length_a   1.000
_cell.length_b   1.000
_cell.length_c   1.000
_cell.angle_alpha   90.00
_cell.angle_beta   90.00
_cell.angle_gamma   90.00
#
_symmetry.space_group_name_H-M   'P 1'
#
loop_
_entity.id
_entity.type
_entity.pdbx_description
1 polymer ?
#
loop_
_entity_poly.entity_id
_entity_poly.type
_entity_poly.pdbx_seq_one_letter_code
_entity_poly.pdbx_strand_id
1 'polypeptide(L)'
;YKAEKAGEYRNLNIELLQNGLARAYSSANNRYGSACTAAINRAKANKLNIYSGQKDPDFYYGDAVELTLKELRCGIEGYNGKKVAFEGVITINSGNGVFIEDYDAETDRYYGISAYYGYGLSGAGLDILSVGNRARIVGTVQYYEAGGCYQVSGLSYRQMKPDDPNNLQKLSEGNAAGYVSISADDFASAMVSIETEAGAAEYKLSDIAMNTTVEMDSLTVQSVYVAENGCATLT
;
A
#
# COMPACT_ATOMS: atom_id res chain seq x y z
N TYR A 1 19.22 -28.94 -7.32
CA TYR A 1 20.56 -28.55 -7.79
C TYR A 1 21.62 -29.53 -7.28
N LYS A 2 22.77 -29.49 -7.86
CA LYS A 2 23.94 -30.30 -7.47
C LYS A 2 25.05 -29.37 -7.07
N ALA A 3 25.50 -29.46 -5.82
CA ALA A 3 26.68 -28.70 -5.37
C ALA A 3 27.93 -29.39 -5.94
N GLU A 4 28.81 -28.64 -6.59
CA GLU A 4 30.01 -29.17 -7.27
C GLU A 4 30.90 -30.08 -6.38
N LYS A 5 30.96 -29.82 -5.08
CA LYS A 5 31.78 -30.56 -4.14
C LYS A 5 31.11 -31.76 -3.46
N ALA A 6 29.79 -31.90 -3.50
CA ALA A 6 29.09 -32.94 -2.73
C ALA A 6 28.65 -34.14 -3.57
N GLY A 7 28.67 -34.07 -4.89
CA GLY A 7 28.34 -35.21 -5.76
C GLY A 7 26.86 -35.62 -5.78
N GLU A 8 26.02 -35.09 -4.87
CA GLU A 8 24.63 -35.46 -4.69
C GLU A 8 23.67 -34.31 -5.10
N TYR A 9 22.49 -34.70 -5.61
CA TYR A 9 21.44 -33.74 -5.89
C TYR A 9 20.75 -33.30 -4.61
N ARG A 10 20.58 -32.01 -4.44
CA ARG A 10 19.95 -31.38 -3.30
C ARG A 10 18.70 -30.60 -3.74
N ASN A 11 17.71 -30.52 -2.86
CA ASN A 11 16.48 -29.75 -3.12
C ASN A 11 16.61 -28.38 -2.47
N LEU A 12 16.80 -27.36 -3.31
CA LEU A 12 16.97 -25.98 -2.85
C LEU A 12 15.80 -25.49 -1.99
N ASN A 13 14.57 -25.84 -2.35
CA ASN A 13 13.40 -25.41 -1.58
C ASN A 13 13.41 -25.97 -0.16
N ILE A 14 13.81 -27.24 0.01
CA ILE A 14 13.93 -27.85 1.34
C ILE A 14 15.05 -27.17 2.14
N GLU A 15 16.15 -26.78 1.50
CA GLU A 15 17.24 -26.07 2.16
C GLU A 15 16.84 -24.67 2.60
N LEU A 16 16.12 -23.92 1.77
CA LEU A 16 15.57 -22.63 2.15
C LEU A 16 14.64 -22.76 3.37
N LEU A 17 13.76 -23.77 3.38
CA LEU A 17 12.84 -24.02 4.48
C LEU A 17 13.58 -24.40 5.77
N GLN A 18 14.58 -25.31 5.71
CA GLN A 18 15.30 -25.79 6.88
C GLN A 18 16.21 -24.74 7.51
N ASN A 19 16.60 -23.73 6.73
CA ASN A 19 17.37 -22.58 7.20
C ASN A 19 16.45 -21.39 7.59
N GLY A 20 15.12 -21.55 7.50
CA GLY A 20 14.19 -20.48 7.84
C GLY A 20 14.25 -19.26 6.91
N LEU A 21 14.69 -19.45 5.66
CA LEU A 21 14.77 -18.40 4.63
C LEU A 21 13.53 -18.34 3.73
N ALA A 22 12.60 -19.26 3.91
CA ALA A 22 11.32 -19.29 3.17
C ALA A 22 10.19 -19.82 4.04
N ARG A 23 8.95 -19.49 3.67
CA ARG A 23 7.73 -20.10 4.21
C ARG A 23 7.13 -21.06 3.19
N ALA A 24 6.58 -22.18 3.67
CA ALA A 24 5.83 -23.08 2.81
C ALA A 24 4.39 -22.61 2.66
N TYR A 25 3.88 -22.68 1.44
CA TYR A 25 2.48 -22.47 1.12
C TYR A 25 1.94 -23.72 0.41
N SER A 26 0.86 -24.32 0.95
CA SER A 26 0.20 -25.52 0.41
C SER A 26 1.15 -26.68 0.09
N SER A 27 2.28 -26.83 0.79
CA SER A 27 3.29 -27.83 0.51
C SER A 27 2.96 -29.23 1.03
N ALA A 28 1.94 -29.38 1.90
CA ALA A 28 1.59 -30.65 2.55
C ALA A 28 1.12 -31.72 1.56
N ASN A 29 0.53 -31.33 0.43
CA ASN A 29 -0.13 -32.21 -0.54
C ASN A 29 0.73 -32.64 -1.73
N ASN A 30 2.04 -32.40 -1.68
CA ASN A 30 2.95 -32.84 -2.73
C ASN A 30 3.92 -33.92 -2.24
N ARG A 31 4.64 -34.57 -3.18
CA ARG A 31 5.59 -35.65 -2.87
C ARG A 31 6.70 -35.27 -1.88
N TYR A 32 6.92 -34.00 -1.65
CA TYR A 32 7.94 -33.47 -0.70
C TYR A 32 7.32 -32.95 0.59
N GLY A 33 6.00 -33.09 0.81
CA GLY A 33 5.28 -32.49 1.94
C GLY A 33 5.89 -32.84 3.31
N SER A 34 6.21 -34.13 3.52
CA SER A 34 6.86 -34.57 4.76
C SER A 34 8.24 -33.96 4.96
N ALA A 35 9.04 -33.87 3.89
CA ALA A 35 10.36 -33.27 3.93
C ALA A 35 10.30 -31.75 4.17
N CYS A 36 9.34 -31.05 3.56
CA CYS A 36 9.08 -29.64 3.82
C CYS A 36 8.67 -29.40 5.29
N THR A 37 7.78 -30.22 5.82
CA THR A 37 7.36 -30.13 7.23
C THR A 37 8.51 -30.35 8.18
N ALA A 38 9.33 -31.38 7.95
CA ALA A 38 10.52 -31.65 8.76
C ALA A 38 11.53 -30.48 8.72
N ALA A 39 11.74 -29.90 7.52
CA ALA A 39 12.63 -28.75 7.33
C ALA A 39 12.14 -27.52 8.13
N ILE A 40 10.84 -27.20 8.05
CA ILE A 40 10.23 -26.09 8.80
C ILE A 40 10.35 -26.31 10.31
N ASN A 41 10.04 -27.53 10.78
CA ASN A 41 10.15 -27.85 12.21
C ASN A 41 11.57 -27.71 12.72
N ARG A 42 12.56 -28.09 11.92
CA ARG A 42 13.98 -27.88 12.24
C ARG A 42 14.30 -26.37 12.34
N ALA A 43 13.87 -25.57 11.39
CA ALA A 43 14.09 -24.13 11.42
C ALA A 43 13.45 -23.45 12.65
N LYS A 44 12.23 -23.86 13.01
CA LYS A 44 11.54 -23.37 14.20
C LYS A 44 12.24 -23.80 15.49
N ALA A 45 12.63 -25.07 15.60
CA ALA A 45 13.31 -25.60 16.79
C ALA A 45 14.65 -24.90 17.05
N ASN A 46 15.38 -24.57 15.98
CA ASN A 46 16.67 -23.88 16.05
C ASN A 46 16.55 -22.35 15.97
N LYS A 47 15.33 -21.79 15.92
CA LYS A 47 15.06 -20.35 15.84
C LYS A 47 15.85 -19.67 14.71
N LEU A 48 15.86 -20.25 13.52
CA LEU A 48 16.64 -19.75 12.39
C LEU A 48 15.88 -18.68 11.61
N ASN A 49 16.56 -17.60 11.27
CA ASN A 49 16.10 -16.50 10.39
C ASN A 49 14.66 -16.07 10.69
N ILE A 50 13.67 -16.28 9.80
CA ILE A 50 12.26 -15.85 9.99
C ILE A 50 11.59 -16.46 11.24
N TYR A 51 12.20 -17.47 11.88
CA TYR A 51 11.75 -18.07 13.12
C TYR A 51 12.61 -17.69 14.32
N SER A 52 13.61 -16.82 14.15
CA SER A 52 14.54 -16.41 15.21
C SER A 52 13.87 -15.58 16.30
N GLY A 53 12.77 -14.90 15.97
CA GLY A 53 12.18 -13.88 16.83
C GLY A 53 12.98 -12.57 16.88
N GLN A 54 14.09 -12.49 16.13
CA GLN A 54 14.82 -11.24 15.98
C GLN A 54 14.06 -10.31 15.04
N LYS A 55 14.07 -9.03 15.35
CA LYS A 55 13.52 -8.00 14.48
C LYS A 55 14.47 -7.77 13.31
N ASP A 56 13.90 -7.66 12.11
CA ASP A 56 14.62 -7.21 10.94
C ASP A 56 15.02 -5.75 11.14
N PRO A 57 16.32 -5.40 11.10
CA PRO A 57 16.75 -4.02 11.31
C PRO A 57 16.23 -3.05 10.24
N ASP A 58 15.93 -3.57 9.05
CA ASP A 58 15.43 -2.77 7.92
C ASP A 58 13.90 -2.64 7.92
N PHE A 59 13.22 -3.29 8.87
CA PHE A 59 11.76 -3.25 8.98
C PHE A 59 11.30 -2.44 10.21
N TYR A 60 10.38 -1.49 9.98
CA TYR A 60 9.79 -0.70 11.06
C TYR A 60 8.73 -1.51 11.83
N TYR A 61 9.03 -1.85 13.08
CA TYR A 61 8.17 -2.64 13.97
C TYR A 61 7.39 -1.80 14.99
N GLY A 62 7.57 -0.49 14.99
CA GLY A 62 6.89 0.42 15.92
C GLY A 62 5.38 0.43 15.71
N ASP A 63 4.69 1.13 16.59
CA ASP A 63 3.29 1.50 16.37
C ASP A 63 3.21 2.38 15.12
N ALA A 64 2.05 2.35 14.44
CA ALA A 64 1.84 3.19 13.29
C ALA A 64 1.90 4.67 13.71
N VAL A 65 2.53 5.49 12.90
CA VAL A 65 2.48 6.95 13.08
C VAL A 65 1.10 7.41 12.60
N GLU A 66 0.32 7.99 13.49
CA GLU A 66 -0.99 8.56 13.16
C GLU A 66 -0.79 9.88 12.40
N LEU A 67 -1.37 9.99 11.22
CA LEU A 67 -1.22 11.14 10.34
C LEU A 67 -2.55 11.50 9.68
N THR A 68 -2.74 12.78 9.42
CA THR A 68 -3.69 13.22 8.41
C THR A 68 -3.14 12.93 7.01
N LEU A 69 -4.00 12.88 5.99
CA LEU A 69 -3.53 12.75 4.61
C LEU A 69 -2.72 13.96 4.14
N LYS A 70 -2.95 15.16 4.70
CA LYS A 70 -2.11 16.36 4.50
C LYS A 70 -0.68 16.12 4.99
N GLU A 71 -0.51 15.72 6.26
CA GLU A 71 0.81 15.44 6.84
C GLU A 71 1.54 14.33 6.09
N LEU A 72 0.82 13.24 5.76
CA LEU A 72 1.37 12.14 4.99
C LEU A 72 1.86 12.61 3.61
N ARG A 73 1.04 13.38 2.87
CA ARG A 73 1.38 13.83 1.52
C ARG A 73 2.52 14.84 1.55
N CYS A 74 2.49 15.82 2.45
CA CYS A 74 3.53 16.84 2.54
C CYS A 74 4.87 16.31 3.03
N GLY A 75 4.86 15.24 3.85
CA GLY A 75 6.08 14.63 4.39
C GLY A 75 6.43 13.26 3.81
N ILE A 76 5.87 12.87 2.66
CA ILE A 76 5.84 11.49 2.16
C ILE A 76 7.21 10.81 2.08
N GLU A 77 8.24 11.53 1.65
CA GLU A 77 9.61 11.00 1.56
C GLU A 77 10.17 10.59 2.92
N GLY A 78 9.88 11.40 3.95
CA GLY A 78 10.30 11.15 5.33
C GLY A 78 9.62 9.95 5.99
N TYR A 79 8.51 9.48 5.41
CA TYR A 79 7.79 8.30 5.88
C TYR A 79 8.13 7.02 5.11
N ASN A 80 8.99 7.07 4.09
CA ASN A 80 9.38 5.88 3.34
C ASN A 80 9.90 4.78 4.27
N GLY A 81 9.35 3.58 4.17
CA GLY A 81 9.64 2.44 5.04
C GLY A 81 8.97 2.47 6.41
N LYS A 82 8.29 3.55 6.79
CA LYS A 82 7.59 3.66 8.08
C LYS A 82 6.16 3.15 7.98
N LYS A 83 5.68 2.58 9.07
CA LYS A 83 4.28 2.20 9.25
C LYS A 83 3.47 3.43 9.65
N VAL A 84 2.44 3.73 8.91
CA VAL A 84 1.55 4.86 9.10
C VAL A 84 0.10 4.42 9.26
N ALA A 85 -0.72 5.25 9.91
CA ALA A 85 -2.15 5.10 9.98
C ALA A 85 -2.81 6.43 9.65
N PHE A 86 -3.86 6.41 8.86
CA PHE A 86 -4.59 7.59 8.41
C PHE A 86 -6.02 7.22 8.03
N GLU A 87 -6.86 8.23 7.92
CA GLU A 87 -8.26 8.09 7.54
C GLU A 87 -8.55 8.82 6.24
N GLY A 88 -9.57 8.37 5.51
CA GLY A 88 -10.06 9.05 4.33
C GLY A 88 -11.20 8.29 3.65
N VAL A 89 -11.73 8.87 2.59
CA VAL A 89 -12.80 8.31 1.76
C VAL A 89 -12.17 7.56 0.58
N ILE A 90 -12.59 6.32 0.37
CA ILE A 90 -12.20 5.53 -0.81
C ILE A 90 -12.93 6.06 -2.03
N THR A 91 -12.20 6.59 -2.99
CA THR A 91 -12.77 7.17 -4.22
C THR A 91 -12.70 6.24 -5.42
N ILE A 92 -11.67 5.40 -5.48
CA ILE A 92 -11.48 4.40 -6.54
C ILE A 92 -10.99 3.09 -5.91
N ASN A 93 -11.48 1.96 -6.42
CA ASN A 93 -10.92 0.63 -6.17
C ASN A 93 -10.60 -0.03 -7.51
N SER A 94 -9.31 -0.24 -7.77
CA SER A 94 -8.79 -0.83 -9.02
C SER A 94 -8.70 -2.36 -9.00
N GLY A 95 -9.19 -3.01 -7.93
CA GLY A 95 -9.14 -4.47 -7.76
C GLY A 95 -7.89 -5.01 -7.08
N ASN A 96 -6.84 -4.21 -6.94
CA ASN A 96 -5.61 -4.55 -6.21
C ASN A 96 -5.07 -3.39 -5.35
N GLY A 97 -5.69 -2.22 -5.46
CA GLY A 97 -5.39 -1.01 -4.71
C GLY A 97 -6.56 -0.05 -4.72
N VAL A 98 -6.53 0.91 -3.83
CA VAL A 98 -7.53 1.97 -3.72
C VAL A 98 -6.86 3.33 -3.77
N PHE A 99 -7.59 4.34 -4.24
CA PHE A 99 -7.29 5.73 -3.97
C PHE A 99 -8.16 6.20 -2.81
N ILE A 100 -7.54 6.87 -1.88
CA ILE A 100 -8.18 7.39 -0.68
C ILE A 100 -7.81 8.85 -0.51
N GLU A 101 -8.80 9.68 -0.23
CA GLU A 101 -8.62 11.11 -0.05
C GLU A 101 -9.36 11.63 1.17
N ASP A 102 -8.88 12.74 1.71
CA ASP A 102 -9.56 13.49 2.76
C ASP A 102 -9.41 14.99 2.53
N TYR A 103 -10.42 15.74 2.99
CA TYR A 103 -10.47 17.19 2.87
C TYR A 103 -9.83 17.84 4.10
N ASP A 104 -8.94 18.78 3.86
CA ASP A 104 -8.35 19.63 4.87
C ASP A 104 -8.95 21.04 4.79
N ALA A 105 -9.69 21.43 5.83
CA ALA A 105 -10.40 22.70 5.86
C ALA A 105 -9.49 23.92 6.04
N GLU A 106 -8.25 23.74 6.55
CA GLU A 106 -7.30 24.83 6.74
C GLU A 106 -6.70 25.30 5.41
N THR A 107 -6.45 24.34 4.51
CA THR A 107 -5.86 24.60 3.20
C THR A 107 -6.90 24.65 2.09
N ASP A 108 -8.17 24.33 2.38
CA ASP A 108 -9.28 24.21 1.43
C ASP A 108 -8.93 23.26 0.26
N ARG A 109 -8.38 22.07 0.62
CA ARG A 109 -7.84 21.10 -0.36
C ARG A 109 -8.11 19.66 0.06
N TYR A 110 -8.14 18.79 -0.96
CA TYR A 110 -8.05 17.34 -0.75
C TYR A 110 -6.60 16.88 -0.83
N TYR A 111 -6.26 15.93 0.03
CA TYR A 111 -5.00 15.20 0.02
C TYR A 111 -5.29 13.74 -0.14
N GLY A 112 -4.51 13.06 -0.97
CA GLY A 112 -4.77 11.66 -1.27
C GLY A 112 -3.52 10.81 -1.34
N ILE A 113 -3.71 9.50 -1.24
CA ILE A 113 -2.67 8.48 -1.42
C ILE A 113 -3.26 7.23 -2.06
N SER A 114 -2.44 6.50 -2.79
CA SER A 114 -2.79 5.14 -3.22
C SER A 114 -2.41 4.14 -2.13
N ALA A 115 -3.30 3.20 -1.85
CA ALA A 115 -3.06 2.11 -0.93
C ALA A 115 -3.17 0.77 -1.66
N TYR A 116 -2.04 0.07 -1.78
CA TYR A 116 -1.93 -1.21 -2.49
C TYR A 116 -2.15 -2.37 -1.52
N TYR A 117 -3.17 -3.19 -1.77
CA TYR A 117 -3.48 -4.37 -0.98
C TYR A 117 -3.17 -5.69 -1.71
N GLY A 118 -2.89 -5.64 -3.01
CA GLY A 118 -2.56 -6.82 -3.81
C GLY A 118 -3.66 -7.87 -3.79
N TYR A 119 -3.24 -9.11 -3.56
CA TYR A 119 -4.16 -10.26 -3.43
C TYR A 119 -4.27 -10.76 -1.99
N GLY A 120 -3.80 -9.97 -1.02
CA GLY A 120 -3.71 -10.37 0.39
C GLY A 120 -5.00 -10.20 1.19
N LEU A 121 -5.96 -9.43 0.70
CA LEU A 121 -7.24 -9.18 1.35
C LEU A 121 -8.36 -9.97 0.68
N SER A 122 -9.33 -10.41 1.48
CA SER A 122 -10.54 -11.09 1.03
C SER A 122 -11.68 -10.88 2.02
N GLY A 123 -12.93 -11.12 1.58
CA GLY A 123 -14.10 -11.02 2.44
C GLY A 123 -14.22 -9.66 3.13
N ALA A 124 -14.51 -9.64 4.42
CA ALA A 124 -14.75 -8.43 5.19
C ALA A 124 -13.62 -7.39 5.12
N GLY A 125 -12.36 -7.81 4.97
CA GLY A 125 -11.23 -6.88 4.80
C GLY A 125 -11.28 -6.16 3.47
N LEU A 126 -11.71 -6.84 2.40
CA LEU A 126 -11.88 -6.23 1.09
C LEU A 126 -13.12 -5.33 1.05
N ASP A 127 -14.20 -5.72 1.73
CA ASP A 127 -15.45 -4.95 1.79
C ASP A 127 -15.25 -3.57 2.43
N ILE A 128 -14.28 -3.43 3.34
CA ILE A 128 -13.91 -2.14 3.93
C ILE A 128 -13.40 -1.16 2.86
N LEU A 129 -12.72 -1.67 1.84
CA LEU A 129 -12.12 -0.88 0.76
C LEU A 129 -13.09 -0.58 -0.40
N SER A 130 -14.39 -0.67 -0.17
CA SER A 130 -15.40 -0.30 -1.15
C SER A 130 -15.46 1.22 -1.35
N VAL A 131 -15.68 1.65 -2.60
CA VAL A 131 -15.86 3.07 -2.95
C VAL A 131 -17.01 3.67 -2.14
N GLY A 132 -16.80 4.87 -1.61
CA GLY A 132 -17.74 5.57 -0.74
C GLY A 132 -17.60 5.22 0.75
N ASN A 133 -16.78 4.25 1.12
CA ASN A 133 -16.46 4.03 2.52
C ASN A 133 -15.42 5.03 3.00
N ARG A 134 -15.62 5.61 4.20
CA ARG A 134 -14.54 6.22 4.97
C ARG A 134 -13.86 5.09 5.75
N ALA A 135 -12.58 4.96 5.57
CA ALA A 135 -11.79 3.90 6.18
C ALA A 135 -10.57 4.45 6.91
N ARG A 136 -10.20 3.78 8.01
CA ARG A 136 -8.88 3.92 8.61
C ARG A 136 -7.98 2.85 8.02
N ILE A 137 -6.89 3.30 7.41
CA ILE A 137 -5.89 2.43 6.77
C ILE A 137 -4.63 2.42 7.61
N VAL A 138 -4.04 1.24 7.76
CA VAL A 138 -2.74 1.04 8.39
C VAL A 138 -1.87 0.26 7.42
N GLY A 139 -0.69 0.80 7.11
CA GLY A 139 0.23 0.17 6.17
C GLY A 139 1.61 0.82 6.19
N THR A 140 2.49 0.39 5.32
CA THR A 140 3.86 0.89 5.20
C THR A 140 3.99 1.75 3.95
N VAL A 141 4.53 2.95 4.10
CA VAL A 141 4.86 3.83 2.96
C VAL A 141 6.00 3.22 2.17
N GLN A 142 5.84 3.14 0.86
CA GLN A 142 6.85 2.62 -0.06
C GLN A 142 6.92 3.46 -1.32
N TYR A 143 8.13 3.73 -1.80
CA TYR A 143 8.32 4.26 -3.15
C TYR A 143 8.14 3.13 -4.17
N TYR A 144 7.23 3.33 -5.11
CA TYR A 144 6.96 2.41 -6.21
C TYR A 144 7.68 2.89 -7.47
N GLU A 145 8.85 2.32 -7.75
CA GLU A 145 9.74 2.75 -8.84
C GLU A 145 9.06 2.71 -10.22
N ALA A 146 8.30 1.65 -10.51
CA ALA A 146 7.62 1.51 -11.80
C ALA A 146 6.53 2.56 -12.04
N GLY A 147 5.93 3.09 -10.98
CA GLY A 147 4.94 4.17 -11.04
C GLY A 147 5.51 5.56 -10.78
N GLY A 148 6.77 5.66 -10.35
CA GLY A 148 7.40 6.93 -10.00
C GLY A 148 6.73 7.66 -8.84
N CYS A 149 6.05 6.94 -7.94
CA CYS A 149 5.25 7.55 -6.87
C CYS A 149 5.33 6.75 -5.57
N TYR A 150 4.95 7.42 -4.47
CA TYR A 150 4.77 6.75 -3.19
C TYR A 150 3.37 6.13 -3.09
N GLN A 151 3.30 4.98 -2.44
CA GLN A 151 2.07 4.30 -2.09
C GLN A 151 2.16 3.74 -0.67
N VAL A 152 1.03 3.38 -0.09
CA VAL A 152 0.97 2.61 1.16
C VAL A 152 0.67 1.16 0.83
N SER A 153 1.43 0.23 1.40
CA SER A 153 1.27 -1.20 1.17
C SER A 153 1.31 -2.01 2.47
N GLY A 154 1.21 -3.33 2.36
CA GLY A 154 1.24 -4.19 3.54
C GLY A 154 -0.02 -4.10 4.41
N LEU A 155 -1.15 -3.74 3.80
CA LEU A 155 -2.44 -3.70 4.46
C LEU A 155 -2.84 -5.10 4.94
N SER A 156 -3.38 -5.18 6.15
CA SER A 156 -3.84 -6.43 6.72
C SER A 156 -5.16 -6.25 7.48
N TYR A 157 -5.95 -7.31 7.50
CA TYR A 157 -7.18 -7.37 8.26
C TYR A 157 -7.31 -8.68 9.00
N ARG A 158 -7.65 -8.62 10.30
CA ARG A 158 -7.90 -9.76 11.16
C ARG A 158 -9.36 -9.73 11.61
N GLN A 159 -10.17 -10.58 11.02
CA GLN A 159 -11.60 -10.64 11.29
C GLN A 159 -11.95 -10.89 12.78
N MET A 160 -11.10 -11.61 13.50
CA MET A 160 -11.31 -11.92 14.92
C MET A 160 -11.01 -10.74 15.86
N LYS A 161 -10.43 -9.68 15.35
CA LYS A 161 -10.06 -8.45 16.10
C LYS A 161 -10.35 -7.22 15.26
N PRO A 162 -11.61 -6.94 14.91
CA PRO A 162 -11.94 -5.83 14.00
C PRO A 162 -11.50 -4.46 14.55
N ASP A 163 -11.51 -4.31 15.88
CA ASP A 163 -11.13 -3.04 16.55
C ASP A 163 -9.62 -2.94 16.85
N ASP A 164 -8.79 -3.86 16.35
CA ASP A 164 -7.34 -3.77 16.49
C ASP A 164 -6.84 -2.53 15.74
N PRO A 165 -6.14 -1.59 16.41
CA PRO A 165 -5.65 -0.36 15.76
C PRO A 165 -4.67 -0.61 14.61
N ASN A 166 -4.16 -1.82 14.47
CA ASN A 166 -3.33 -2.24 13.34
C ASN A 166 -4.14 -2.89 12.20
N ASN A 167 -5.47 -2.93 12.30
CA ASN A 167 -6.36 -3.41 11.25
C ASN A 167 -6.88 -2.28 10.37
N LEU A 168 -7.33 -2.66 9.17
CA LEU A 168 -8.27 -1.84 8.41
C LEU A 168 -9.58 -1.72 9.19
N GLN A 169 -10.16 -0.52 9.23
CA GLN A 169 -11.43 -0.27 9.89
C GLN A 169 -12.35 0.53 8.97
N LYS A 170 -13.61 0.12 8.86
CA LYS A 170 -14.65 0.93 8.23
C LYS A 170 -15.22 1.90 9.26
N LEU A 171 -15.15 3.19 8.99
CA LEU A 171 -15.64 4.24 9.87
C LEU A 171 -17.05 4.67 9.51
N SER A 172 -17.34 4.81 8.21
CA SER A 172 -18.68 5.11 7.69
C SER A 172 -18.80 4.65 6.24
N GLU A 173 -20.00 4.72 5.70
CA GLU A 173 -20.30 4.38 4.30
C GLU A 173 -21.19 5.46 3.66
N GLY A 174 -21.31 5.43 2.32
CA GLY A 174 -22.12 6.39 1.59
C GLY A 174 -21.54 7.79 1.50
N ASN A 175 -20.21 7.92 1.71
CA ASN A 175 -19.52 9.20 1.54
C ASN A 175 -19.31 9.48 0.04
N ALA A 176 -19.63 10.69 -0.40
CA ALA A 176 -19.30 11.13 -1.75
C ALA A 176 -17.80 11.49 -1.83
N ALA A 177 -17.20 11.23 -2.98
CA ALA A 177 -15.92 11.83 -3.31
C ALA A 177 -16.09 13.34 -3.43
N GLY A 178 -15.18 14.10 -2.84
CA GLY A 178 -15.12 15.52 -3.10
C GLY A 178 -14.15 15.81 -4.25
N TYR A 179 -14.14 17.04 -4.73
CA TYR A 179 -13.17 17.47 -5.72
C TYR A 179 -12.87 18.97 -5.59
N VAL A 180 -11.73 19.38 -6.14
CA VAL A 180 -11.39 20.79 -6.33
C VAL A 180 -11.30 21.04 -7.83
N SER A 181 -11.85 22.18 -8.28
CA SER A 181 -11.67 22.63 -9.65
C SER A 181 -10.28 23.26 -9.78
N ILE A 182 -9.47 22.75 -10.70
CA ILE A 182 -8.11 23.20 -10.97
C ILE A 182 -7.99 23.43 -12.48
N SER A 183 -7.43 24.58 -12.91
CA SER A 183 -7.12 24.76 -14.32
C SER A 183 -5.97 23.82 -14.76
N ALA A 184 -5.94 23.43 -16.02
CA ALA A 184 -4.86 22.62 -16.55
C ALA A 184 -3.48 23.31 -16.43
N ASP A 185 -3.44 24.63 -16.59
CA ASP A 185 -2.21 25.43 -16.46
C ASP A 185 -1.72 25.46 -15.00
N ASP A 186 -2.63 25.65 -14.04
CA ASP A 186 -2.29 25.63 -12.61
C ASP A 186 -1.83 24.22 -12.19
N PHE A 187 -2.53 23.18 -12.64
CA PHE A 187 -2.12 21.80 -12.34
C PHE A 187 -0.71 21.51 -12.85
N ALA A 188 -0.35 22.03 -14.03
CA ALA A 188 0.94 21.80 -14.64
C ALA A 188 2.08 22.62 -14.00
N SER A 189 1.80 23.82 -13.50
CA SER A 189 2.85 24.79 -13.18
C SER A 189 2.74 25.48 -11.82
N ALA A 190 1.56 25.48 -11.17
CA ALA A 190 1.39 26.24 -9.93
C ALA A 190 2.16 25.61 -8.75
N MET A 191 2.69 26.51 -7.93
CA MET A 191 3.25 26.20 -6.62
C MET A 191 2.25 26.62 -5.53
N VAL A 192 2.18 25.85 -4.47
CA VAL A 192 1.32 26.11 -3.31
C VAL A 192 2.14 26.08 -2.04
N SER A 193 1.95 27.11 -1.20
CA SER A 193 2.56 27.17 0.13
C SER A 193 1.65 26.46 1.11
N ILE A 194 2.18 25.52 1.86
CA ILE A 194 1.43 24.73 2.85
C ILE A 194 2.17 24.79 4.18
N GLU A 195 1.45 25.21 5.23
CA GLU A 195 1.92 25.13 6.60
C GLU A 195 1.92 23.68 7.07
N THR A 196 3.06 23.25 7.59
CA THR A 196 3.29 21.94 8.20
C THR A 196 3.86 22.12 9.61
N GLU A 197 3.96 21.07 10.40
CA GLU A 197 4.65 21.14 11.71
C GLU A 197 6.11 21.63 11.61
N ALA A 198 6.75 21.43 10.47
CA ALA A 198 8.12 21.89 10.20
C ALA A 198 8.19 23.35 9.69
N GLY A 199 7.03 24.00 9.51
CA GLY A 199 6.88 25.35 8.95
C GLY A 199 6.31 25.33 7.54
N ALA A 200 6.21 26.53 6.92
CA ALA A 200 5.72 26.69 5.55
C ALA A 200 6.70 26.10 4.53
N ALA A 201 6.17 25.35 3.58
CA ALA A 201 6.94 24.78 2.48
C ALA A 201 6.17 24.92 1.16
N GLU A 202 6.93 25.04 0.07
CA GLU A 202 6.38 25.16 -1.29
C GLU A 202 6.32 23.78 -1.97
N TYR A 203 5.17 23.48 -2.54
CA TYR A 203 4.92 22.23 -3.26
C TYR A 203 4.36 22.49 -4.65
N LYS A 204 4.64 21.62 -5.59
CA LYS A 204 3.91 21.63 -6.86
C LYS A 204 2.46 21.22 -6.62
N LEU A 205 1.52 21.94 -7.22
CA LEU A 205 0.11 21.63 -7.09
C LEU A 205 -0.21 20.20 -7.55
N SER A 206 0.43 19.75 -8.66
CA SER A 206 0.29 18.38 -9.16
C SER A 206 0.74 17.31 -8.17
N ASP A 207 1.79 17.57 -7.39
CA ASP A 207 2.29 16.61 -6.38
C ASP A 207 1.33 16.51 -5.19
N ILE A 208 0.74 17.64 -4.79
CA ILE A 208 -0.25 17.69 -3.71
C ILE A 208 -1.57 17.05 -4.12
N ALA A 209 -2.03 17.33 -5.35
CA ALA A 209 -3.28 16.77 -5.88
C ALA A 209 -3.16 15.31 -6.34
N MET A 210 -2.00 14.69 -6.24
CA MET A 210 -1.80 13.30 -6.64
C MET A 210 -2.70 12.35 -5.82
N ASN A 211 -3.40 11.46 -6.51
CA ASN A 211 -4.37 10.52 -5.96
C ASN A 211 -5.63 11.15 -5.33
N THR A 212 -5.92 12.42 -5.66
CA THR A 212 -7.19 13.07 -5.33
C THR A 212 -8.07 13.17 -6.57
N THR A 213 -9.35 13.45 -6.34
CA THR A 213 -10.30 13.77 -7.42
C THR A 213 -10.17 15.26 -7.75
N VAL A 214 -9.93 15.57 -9.01
CA VAL A 214 -9.85 16.95 -9.52
C VAL A 214 -10.81 17.13 -10.68
N GLU A 215 -11.40 18.32 -10.78
CA GLU A 215 -12.21 18.75 -11.91
C GLU A 215 -11.39 19.72 -12.75
N MET A 216 -11.32 19.49 -14.04
CA MET A 216 -10.64 20.37 -14.99
C MET A 216 -11.57 20.70 -16.14
N ASP A 217 -11.71 22.00 -16.42
CA ASP A 217 -12.45 22.48 -17.58
C ASP A 217 -11.56 22.58 -18.82
N SER A 218 -12.22 22.52 -19.97
CA SER A 218 -11.61 22.89 -21.27
C SER A 218 -10.43 22.00 -21.71
N LEU A 219 -10.41 20.73 -21.30
CA LEU A 219 -9.44 19.76 -21.79
C LEU A 219 -9.79 19.34 -23.24
N THR A 220 -8.78 19.31 -24.12
CA THR A 220 -8.92 18.81 -25.48
C THR A 220 -8.39 17.39 -25.56
N VAL A 221 -9.24 16.43 -25.91
CA VAL A 221 -8.82 15.07 -26.20
C VAL A 221 -8.05 15.05 -27.51
N GLN A 222 -6.77 14.77 -27.47
CA GLN A 222 -5.91 14.70 -28.66
C GLN A 222 -5.98 13.34 -29.34
N SER A 223 -6.11 12.28 -28.57
CA SER A 223 -6.26 10.94 -29.11
C SER A 223 -7.13 10.04 -28.21
N VAL A 224 -7.74 9.03 -28.81
CA VAL A 224 -8.49 8.00 -28.12
C VAL A 224 -7.97 6.64 -28.57
N TYR A 225 -7.50 5.84 -27.62
CA TYR A 225 -7.17 4.44 -27.85
C TYR A 225 -8.24 3.57 -27.18
N VAL A 226 -8.82 2.66 -27.96
CA VAL A 226 -9.80 1.69 -27.42
C VAL A 226 -9.15 0.31 -27.49
N ALA A 227 -8.96 -0.32 -26.36
CA ALA A 227 -8.45 -1.69 -26.25
C ALA A 227 -9.52 -2.72 -26.62
N GLU A 228 -9.10 -3.95 -26.95
CA GLU A 228 -10.01 -5.05 -27.34
C GLU A 228 -11.05 -5.38 -26.26
N ASN A 229 -10.77 -5.13 -24.99
CA ASN A 229 -11.68 -5.31 -23.86
C ASN A 229 -12.71 -4.18 -23.70
N GLY A 230 -12.70 -3.19 -24.59
CA GLY A 230 -13.61 -2.04 -24.57
C GLY A 230 -13.16 -0.88 -23.65
N CYS A 231 -12.03 -1.01 -22.96
CA CYS A 231 -11.48 0.11 -22.20
C CYS A 231 -10.91 1.18 -23.14
N ALA A 232 -11.19 2.45 -22.84
CA ALA A 232 -10.67 3.58 -23.61
C ALA A 232 -9.63 4.35 -22.78
N THR A 233 -8.54 4.71 -23.45
CA THR A 233 -7.54 5.67 -22.93
C THR A 233 -7.66 6.95 -23.74
N LEU A 234 -7.81 8.07 -23.05
CA LEU A 234 -7.84 9.42 -23.63
C LEU A 234 -6.49 10.10 -23.37
N THR A 235 -5.98 10.76 -24.37
CA THR A 235 -4.73 11.54 -24.28
C THR A 235 -4.97 12.95 -24.80
#